data_63d93052e65dcd1942890010f792747d
#
_entry.id   63d93052e65dcd1942890010f792747d
#
_cell.length_a   1.000
_cell.length_b   1.000
_cell.length_c   1.000
_cell.angle_alpha   90.00
_cell.angle_beta   90.00
_cell.angle_gamma   90.00
#
_symmetry.space_group_name_H-M   'P 1'
#
loop_
_entity.id
_entity.type
_entity.pdbx_description
1 polymer ?
#
loop_
_entity_poly.entity_id
_entity_poly.type
_entity_poly.pdbx_seq_one_letter_code
_entity_poly.pdbx_strand_id
1 'polypeptide(L)'
;MKKTIIATIAALTIAPSIALAKDHNQTPSNVQFGGPVTVEKLDTLLKDSNMFTEKDVVVEGNLLRQVRADTFIFSDGTGEVMVELDDDIRLNSPIDQTTKVRLFGEFEGGNKPEIEVERLVIM
;
A
#
# COMPACT_ATOMS: atom_id res chain seq x y z
N MET A 1 18.45 51.48 -45.65
CA MET A 1 18.45 51.12 -45.06
C MET A 1 17.73 50.25 -44.63
N LYS A 2 17.77 49.34 -44.48
CA LYS A 2 17.14 48.56 -44.20
C LYS A 2 17.36 47.85 -43.24
N LYS A 3 16.88 47.51 -42.52
CA LYS A 3 16.98 46.83 -41.59
C LYS A 3 16.48 45.69 -41.63
N THR A 4 17.01 44.70 -41.54
CA THR A 4 16.59 43.46 -41.52
C THR A 4 16.46 43.02 -40.20
N ILE A 5 15.36 42.88 -39.80
CA ILE A 5 15.14 42.34 -38.58
C ILE A 5 15.05 40.92 -38.68
N ILE A 6 15.95 40.30 -38.20
CA ILE A 6 15.89 38.91 -38.16
C ILE A 6 15.28 38.52 -36.88
N ALA A 7 14.10 38.22 -36.98
CA ALA A 7 13.47 37.64 -35.86
C ALA A 7 14.03 36.27 -35.73
N THR A 8 14.93 36.18 -34.88
CA THR A 8 15.38 34.89 -34.52
C THR A 8 14.35 34.30 -33.66
N ILE A 9 13.63 33.50 -34.24
CA ILE A 9 12.72 32.75 -33.46
C ILE A 9 13.52 31.67 -32.83
N ALA A 10 13.81 31.87 -31.62
CA ALA A 10 14.33 30.81 -30.84
C ALA A 10 13.21 29.81 -30.69
N ALA A 11 13.27 28.87 -31.49
CA ALA A 11 12.36 27.76 -31.29
C ALA A 11 12.72 27.12 -29.99
N LEU A 12 12.00 27.47 -29.02
CA LEU A 12 12.08 26.75 -27.81
C LEU A 12 11.46 25.45 -28.03
N THR A 13 12.23 24.53 -28.37
CA THR A 13 11.81 23.19 -28.25
C THR A 13 11.88 22.85 -26.80
N ILE A 14 10.82 23.09 -26.17
CA ILE A 14 10.66 22.53 -24.89
C ILE A 14 10.42 21.09 -25.12
N ALA A 15 11.45 20.36 -25.05
CA ALA A 15 11.27 18.94 -24.93
C ALA A 15 10.51 18.70 -23.65
N PRO A 16 9.35 18.17 -23.72
CA PRO A 16 8.71 17.76 -22.50
C PRO A 16 9.63 16.72 -21.89
N SER A 17 10.27 17.13 -20.86
CA SER A 17 10.86 16.14 -20.04
C SER A 17 9.72 15.30 -19.54
N ILE A 18 9.47 14.28 -20.21
CA ILE A 18 8.66 13.29 -19.66
C ILE A 18 9.47 12.75 -18.54
N ALA A 19 9.24 13.33 -17.43
CA ALA A 19 9.65 12.69 -16.25
C ALA A 19 8.87 11.40 -16.24
N LEU A 20 9.48 10.40 -16.71
CA LEU A 20 9.06 9.09 -16.35
C LEU A 20 9.37 8.95 -14.89
N ALA A 21 8.63 9.66 -14.14
CA ALA A 21 8.46 9.26 -12.80
C ALA A 21 7.93 7.86 -12.92
N LYS A 22 8.71 6.96 -12.54
CA LYS A 22 8.16 5.70 -12.16
C LYS A 22 7.22 6.05 -11.06
N ASP A 23 6.04 6.30 -11.46
CA ASP A 23 4.99 6.45 -10.52
C ASP A 23 4.79 5.12 -9.86
N HIS A 24 5.42 4.99 -8.75
CA HIS A 24 4.95 4.06 -7.76
C HIS A 24 3.67 4.60 -7.13
N ASN A 25 3.25 5.75 -7.56
CA ASN A 25 1.91 6.18 -7.36
C ASN A 25 1.04 5.46 -8.34
N GLN A 26 0.98 4.19 -8.16
CA GLN A 26 -0.13 3.50 -8.69
C GLN A 26 -1.32 4.09 -7.99
N THR A 27 -2.04 4.87 -8.72
CA THR A 27 -3.39 5.21 -8.38
C THR A 27 -3.99 3.93 -7.84
N PRO A 28 -4.51 3.94 -6.62
CA PRO A 28 -5.14 2.73 -6.10
C PRO A 28 -6.08 2.27 -7.18
N SER A 29 -5.83 1.11 -7.72
CA SER A 29 -6.70 0.64 -8.77
C SER A 29 -8.06 0.49 -8.12
N ASN A 30 -9.01 1.22 -8.62
CA ASN A 30 -10.40 1.08 -8.20
C ASN A 30 -10.97 -0.26 -8.64
N VAL A 31 -10.11 -1.14 -9.11
CA VAL A 31 -10.54 -2.46 -9.52
C VAL A 31 -10.79 -3.30 -8.30
N GLN A 32 -12.02 -3.62 -8.07
CA GLN A 32 -12.38 -4.61 -7.07
C GLN A 32 -12.35 -5.96 -7.77
N PHE A 33 -11.31 -6.71 -7.47
CA PHE A 33 -11.18 -8.04 -8.04
C PHE A 33 -11.98 -9.02 -7.18
N GLY A 34 -12.99 -9.62 -7.78
CA GLY A 34 -13.85 -10.58 -7.09
C GLY A 34 -13.43 -12.03 -7.29
N GLY A 35 -12.29 -12.26 -7.95
CA GLY A 35 -11.77 -13.60 -8.14
C GLY A 35 -10.96 -14.10 -6.95
N PRO A 36 -10.41 -15.31 -7.04
CA PRO A 36 -9.63 -15.88 -5.95
C PRO A 36 -8.34 -15.10 -5.74
N VAL A 37 -7.97 -14.91 -4.49
CA VAL A 37 -6.69 -14.33 -4.09
C VAL A 37 -5.99 -15.33 -3.17
N THR A 38 -4.66 -15.30 -3.20
CA THR A 38 -3.89 -16.14 -2.28
C THR A 38 -3.80 -15.43 -0.95
N VAL A 39 -4.38 -16.04 0.08
CA VAL A 39 -4.35 -15.50 1.44
C VAL A 39 -3.22 -16.19 2.19
N GLU A 40 -2.32 -15.38 2.75
CA GLU A 40 -1.21 -15.87 3.54
C GLU A 40 -1.63 -16.05 4.99
N LYS A 41 -0.95 -16.96 5.68
CA LYS A 41 -1.16 -17.17 7.12
C LYS A 41 -0.05 -16.46 7.89
N LEU A 42 -0.42 -15.77 8.94
CA LEU A 42 0.54 -15.01 9.75
C LEU A 42 1.60 -15.90 10.38
N ASP A 43 1.21 -17.08 10.88
CA ASP A 43 2.19 -17.99 11.49
C ASP A 43 3.28 -18.38 10.49
N THR A 44 2.91 -18.62 9.24
CA THR A 44 3.84 -18.96 8.18
C THR A 44 4.72 -17.75 7.83
N LEU A 45 4.13 -16.58 7.68
CA LEU A 45 4.87 -15.36 7.38
C LEU A 45 5.90 -15.07 8.48
N LEU A 46 5.48 -15.16 9.73
CA LEU A 46 6.35 -14.85 10.87
C LEU A 46 7.46 -15.88 11.03
N LYS A 47 7.15 -17.13 10.75
CA LYS A 47 8.11 -18.22 10.89
C LYS A 47 9.18 -18.20 9.80
N ASP A 48 8.79 -17.86 8.57
CA ASP A 48 9.67 -17.88 7.43
C ASP A 48 10.37 -16.55 7.19
N SER A 49 10.11 -15.53 8.01
CA SER A 49 10.66 -14.20 7.81
C SER A 49 12.04 -14.05 8.44
N ASN A 50 12.81 -13.13 7.88
CA ASN A 50 14.07 -12.67 8.45
C ASN A 50 14.14 -11.14 8.32
N MET A 51 15.26 -10.56 8.73
CA MET A 51 15.40 -9.10 8.77
C MET A 51 15.27 -8.43 7.40
N PHE A 52 15.41 -9.19 6.33
CA PHE A 52 15.38 -8.65 4.97
C PHE A 52 14.13 -9.04 4.20
N THR A 53 13.18 -9.69 4.85
CA THR A 53 11.96 -10.13 4.18
C THR A 53 11.05 -8.95 3.90
N GLU A 54 10.75 -8.73 2.63
CA GLU A 54 9.72 -7.81 2.18
C GLU A 54 8.90 -8.56 1.16
N LYS A 55 7.58 -8.60 1.37
CA LYS A 55 6.71 -9.41 0.53
C LYS A 55 5.31 -8.82 0.49
N ASP A 56 4.77 -8.72 -0.71
CA ASP A 56 3.36 -8.36 -0.87
C ASP A 56 2.50 -9.52 -0.39
N VAL A 57 1.53 -9.21 0.45
CA VAL A 57 0.69 -10.23 1.07
C VAL A 57 -0.77 -9.81 1.09
N VAL A 58 -1.64 -10.80 1.14
CA VAL A 58 -3.05 -10.63 1.44
C VAL A 58 -3.32 -11.48 2.68
N VAL A 59 -3.88 -10.87 3.71
CA VAL A 59 -4.21 -11.56 4.95
C VAL A 59 -5.66 -11.25 5.34
N GLU A 60 -6.28 -12.18 6.03
CA GLU A 60 -7.67 -12.04 6.47
C GLU A 60 -7.78 -12.31 7.96
N GLY A 61 -8.48 -11.46 8.66
CA GLY A 61 -8.64 -11.60 10.08
C GLY A 61 -9.28 -10.38 10.73
N ASN A 62 -8.84 -10.08 11.93
CA ASN A 62 -9.46 -9.06 12.76
C ASN A 62 -8.42 -8.10 13.32
N LEU A 63 -8.79 -6.83 13.38
CA LEU A 63 -8.01 -5.83 14.10
C LEU A 63 -8.39 -5.93 15.58
N LEU A 64 -7.48 -6.42 16.41
CA LEU A 64 -7.79 -6.72 17.81
C LEU A 64 -7.79 -5.48 18.68
N ARG A 65 -6.86 -4.58 18.44
CA ARG A 65 -6.78 -3.33 19.21
C ARG A 65 -5.98 -2.28 18.45
N GLN A 66 -6.25 -1.04 18.76
CA GLN A 66 -5.54 0.09 18.19
C GLN A 66 -4.38 0.49 19.08
N VAL A 67 -3.20 0.64 18.50
CA VAL A 67 -1.98 1.03 19.22
C VAL A 67 -1.71 2.52 19.03
N ARG A 68 -1.93 3.00 17.84
CA ARG A 68 -1.83 4.41 17.45
C ARG A 68 -2.94 4.72 16.46
N ALA A 69 -3.05 5.97 16.02
CA ALA A 69 -4.12 6.39 15.11
C ALA A 69 -4.23 5.52 13.86
N ASP A 70 -3.10 5.08 13.32
CA ASP A 70 -3.03 4.31 12.08
C ASP A 70 -2.50 2.89 12.28
N THR A 71 -2.20 2.48 13.51
CA THR A 71 -1.51 1.22 13.80
C THR A 71 -2.33 0.35 14.72
N PHE A 72 -2.46 -0.89 14.34
CA PHE A 72 -3.29 -1.87 15.04
C PHE A 72 -2.55 -3.18 15.22
N ILE A 73 -3.00 -3.98 16.16
CA ILE A 73 -2.61 -5.38 16.25
C ILE A 73 -3.67 -6.17 15.50
N PHE A 74 -3.22 -6.96 14.56
CA PHE A 74 -4.06 -7.77 13.68
C PHE A 74 -3.79 -9.25 13.94
N SER A 75 -4.83 -10.06 13.91
CA SER A 75 -4.72 -11.51 14.04
C SER A 75 -5.57 -12.21 13.00
N ASP A 76 -5.03 -13.28 12.43
CA ASP A 76 -5.79 -14.17 11.55
C ASP A 76 -6.15 -15.48 12.25
N GLY A 77 -5.94 -15.57 13.56
CA GLY A 77 -6.16 -16.78 14.34
C GLY A 77 -4.94 -17.70 14.40
N THR A 78 -3.94 -17.52 13.54
CA THR A 78 -2.71 -18.30 13.58
C THR A 78 -1.56 -17.54 14.23
N GLY A 79 -1.62 -16.21 14.22
CA GLY A 79 -0.61 -15.36 14.81
C GLY A 79 -1.10 -13.92 14.87
N GLU A 80 -0.27 -13.06 15.43
CA GLU A 80 -0.56 -11.62 15.54
C GLU A 80 0.59 -10.83 14.94
N VAL A 81 0.26 -9.71 14.34
CA VAL A 81 1.26 -8.82 13.75
C VAL A 81 0.76 -7.39 13.85
N MET A 82 1.69 -6.46 13.92
CA MET A 82 1.36 -5.05 13.86
C MET A 82 1.06 -4.67 12.42
N VAL A 83 -0.01 -3.91 12.22
CA VAL A 83 -0.36 -3.41 10.90
C VAL A 83 -0.51 -1.90 10.95
N GLU A 84 0.00 -1.22 9.95
CA GLU A 84 -0.12 0.21 9.79
C GLU A 84 -0.97 0.49 8.57
N LEU A 85 -2.06 1.24 8.75
CA LEU A 85 -2.97 1.57 7.67
C LEU A 85 -2.52 2.83 6.95
N ASP A 86 -2.50 2.78 5.63
CA ASP A 86 -2.19 3.93 4.81
C ASP A 86 -3.20 5.06 5.07
N ASP A 87 -2.73 6.29 5.01
CA ASP A 87 -3.56 7.48 5.25
C ASP A 87 -4.71 7.60 4.26
N ASP A 88 -4.61 6.99 3.10
CA ASP A 88 -5.64 7.03 2.07
C ASP A 88 -6.80 6.07 2.36
N ILE A 89 -6.66 5.21 3.35
CA ILE A 89 -7.73 4.27 3.68
C ILE A 89 -8.86 5.01 4.39
N ARG A 90 -10.05 4.91 3.81
CA ARG A 90 -11.26 5.51 4.36
C ARG A 90 -12.30 4.41 4.54
N LEU A 91 -12.86 4.35 5.72
CA LEU A 91 -13.91 3.41 6.03
C LEU A 91 -15.22 4.16 6.15
N ASN A 92 -16.26 3.61 5.52
CA ASN A 92 -17.60 4.22 5.54
C ASN A 92 -18.35 3.91 6.83
N SER A 93 -17.87 2.95 7.59
CA SER A 93 -18.49 2.50 8.82
C SER A 93 -17.44 2.22 9.87
N PRO A 94 -17.74 2.42 11.15
CA PRO A 94 -16.83 1.99 12.20
C PRO A 94 -16.65 0.49 12.16
N ILE A 95 -15.46 0.05 12.49
CA ILE A 95 -15.16 -1.37 12.64
C ILE A 95 -14.66 -1.63 14.05
N ASP A 96 -14.77 -2.86 14.48
CA ASP A 96 -14.31 -3.29 15.80
C ASP A 96 -13.59 -4.62 15.70
N GLN A 97 -13.23 -5.20 16.83
CA GLN A 97 -12.47 -6.44 16.87
C GLN A 97 -13.23 -7.65 16.34
N THR A 98 -14.53 -7.54 16.14
CA THR A 98 -15.34 -8.62 15.58
C THR A 98 -15.50 -8.51 14.07
N THR A 99 -15.09 -7.40 13.50
CA THR A 99 -15.21 -7.17 12.06
C THR A 99 -14.10 -7.90 11.33
N LYS A 100 -14.48 -8.83 10.45
CA LYS A 100 -13.50 -9.53 9.65
C LYS A 100 -13.09 -8.67 8.46
N VAL A 101 -11.80 -8.53 8.27
CA VAL A 101 -11.24 -7.69 7.20
C VAL A 101 -10.22 -8.47 6.38
N ARG A 102 -10.08 -8.06 5.13
CA ARG A 102 -9.01 -8.52 4.26
C ARG A 102 -8.07 -7.35 4.05
N LEU A 103 -6.79 -7.58 4.33
CA LEU A 103 -5.76 -6.57 4.21
C LEU A 103 -4.84 -6.91 3.03
N PHE A 104 -4.58 -5.90 2.20
CA PHE A 104 -3.62 -5.97 1.12
C PHE A 104 -2.47 -5.05 1.48
N GLY A 105 -1.27 -5.57 1.50
CA GLY A 105 -0.14 -4.73 1.86
C GLY A 105 1.18 -5.44 1.73
N GLU A 106 2.20 -4.84 2.30
CA GLU A 106 3.55 -5.36 2.28
C GLU A 106 3.95 -5.82 3.67
N PHE A 107 4.36 -7.06 3.77
CA PHE A 107 4.89 -7.62 5.00
C PHE A 107 6.39 -7.32 5.07
N GLU A 108 6.81 -6.74 6.18
CA GLU A 108 8.20 -6.49 6.48
C GLU A 108 8.61 -7.33 7.67
N GLY A 109 9.61 -8.19 7.47
CA GLY A 109 10.17 -9.01 8.52
C GLY A 109 11.13 -8.24 9.40
N GLY A 110 11.71 -8.93 10.36
CA GLY A 110 12.68 -8.35 11.28
C GLY A 110 12.30 -8.58 12.72
N ASN A 111 12.92 -7.81 13.61
CA ASN A 111 12.67 -7.93 15.05
C ASN A 111 11.26 -7.46 15.43
N LYS A 112 10.72 -6.55 14.64
CA LYS A 112 9.35 -6.05 14.82
C LYS A 112 8.64 -6.20 13.49
N PRO A 113 8.15 -7.38 13.17
CA PRO A 113 7.44 -7.58 11.91
C PRO A 113 6.19 -6.70 11.85
N GLU A 114 5.92 -6.16 10.67
CA GLU A 114 4.71 -5.39 10.48
C GLU A 114 4.20 -5.53 9.04
N ILE A 115 2.95 -5.17 8.84
CA ILE A 115 2.36 -5.09 7.51
C ILE A 115 1.97 -3.65 7.27
N GLU A 116 2.49 -3.06 6.20
CA GLU A 116 2.01 -1.78 5.72
C GLU A 116 0.80 -2.03 4.83
N VAL A 117 -0.37 -1.63 5.30
CA VAL A 117 -1.62 -1.92 4.62
C VAL A 117 -1.97 -0.81 3.66
N GLU A 118 -2.10 -1.15 2.39
CA GLU A 118 -2.46 -0.21 1.35
C GLU A 118 -3.96 -0.22 1.08
N ARG A 119 -4.62 -1.32 1.38
CA ARG A 119 -6.05 -1.49 1.12
C ARG A 119 -6.67 -2.40 2.15
N LEU A 120 -7.86 -2.03 2.60
CA LEU A 120 -8.64 -2.81 3.55
C LEU A 120 -10.03 -3.03 2.99
N VAL A 121 -10.50 -4.26 3.04
CA VAL A 121 -11.84 -4.63 2.61
C VAL A 121 -12.56 -5.30 3.77
N ILE A 122 -13.73 -4.79 4.10
CA ILE A 122 -14.58 -5.42 5.11
C ILE A 122 -15.26 -6.63 4.47
N MET A 123 -15.22 -7.74 5.16
CA MET A 123 -15.74 -9.01 4.66
C MET A 123 -17.12 -9.32 5.20
#